data_ba2113f96f4f86e197d9d1c74c621b21
#
_entry.id   ba2113f96f4f86e197d9d1c74c621b21
#
_cell.length_a   1.000
_cell.length_b   1.000
_cell.length_c   1.000
_cell.angle_alpha   90.00
_cell.angle_beta   90.00
_cell.angle_gamma   90.00
#
_symmetry.space_group_name_H-M   'P 1'
#
loop_
_entity.id
_entity.type
_entity.pdbx_description
1 polymer ?
#
loop_
_entity_poly.entity_id
_entity_poly.type
_entity_poly.pdbx_seq_one_letter_code
_entity_poly.pdbx_strand_id
1 'polypeptide(L)'
;LEPWHADIFEFVELRKNHGKEEMRARDLFLALWVPDLFMKRVEADEDWSLFCPNEAKHLSDLCCKDFESQYEKYEKAGIARKTVKARELWTHILKAQIETGVPYILYKDSCNSKSNQKNIGTIKSSNLCTEIIEYSDAKEQAVCNLASIALNKFVEIPTGLVRSQDKSKRSYNLDDLEECAYQVALNL
;
A
#
# COMPACT_ATOMS: atom_id res chain seq x y z
N LEU A 1 -3.17 4.63 6.87
CA LEU A 1 -3.06 5.99 7.43
C LEU A 1 -1.98 6.78 6.68
N GLU A 2 -2.04 8.12 6.71
CA GLU A 2 -0.97 8.98 6.18
C GLU A 2 -0.02 9.45 7.29
N PRO A 3 1.30 9.65 7.01
CA PRO A 3 2.29 9.99 8.05
C PRO A 3 2.07 11.33 8.75
N TRP A 4 1.27 12.23 8.17
CA TRP A 4 0.96 13.55 8.77
C TRP A 4 -0.15 13.50 9.83
N HIS A 5 -0.78 12.34 10.03
CA HIS A 5 -1.84 12.19 11.04
C HIS A 5 -1.30 12.34 12.46
N ALA A 6 -2.04 13.03 13.32
CA ALA A 6 -1.61 13.28 14.70
C ALA A 6 -1.30 12.00 15.50
N ASP A 7 -2.05 10.92 15.23
CA ASP A 7 -1.93 9.65 15.94
C ASP A 7 -1.00 8.63 15.22
N ILE A 8 -0.07 9.13 14.39
CA ILE A 8 0.80 8.25 13.60
C ILE A 8 1.67 7.32 14.46
N PHE A 9 2.17 7.81 15.60
CA PHE A 9 3.01 7.01 16.48
C PHE A 9 2.21 5.87 17.12
N GLU A 10 1.03 6.15 17.64
CA GLU A 10 0.12 5.16 18.21
C GLU A 10 -0.32 4.14 17.16
N PHE A 11 -0.63 4.59 15.93
CA PHE A 11 -0.99 3.72 14.82
C PHE A 11 0.12 2.72 14.49
N VAL A 12 1.36 3.18 14.40
CA VAL A 12 2.51 2.32 14.07
C VAL A 12 2.76 1.26 15.18
N GLU A 13 2.36 1.56 16.42
CA GLU A 13 2.54 0.66 17.56
C GLU A 13 1.43 -0.38 17.75
N LEU A 14 0.32 -0.29 17.02
CA LEU A 14 -0.85 -1.15 17.22
C LEU A 14 -0.56 -2.65 17.19
N ARG A 15 0.45 -3.08 16.44
CA ARG A 15 0.81 -4.52 16.30
C ARG A 15 2.02 -4.96 17.12
N LYS A 16 2.58 -4.11 17.95
CA LYS A 16 3.69 -4.51 18.81
C LYS A 16 3.30 -5.64 19.75
N ASN A 17 4.25 -6.55 20.01
CA ASN A 17 4.07 -7.74 20.85
C ASN A 17 4.15 -7.46 22.36
N HIS A 18 4.37 -6.22 22.74
CA HIS A 18 4.51 -5.78 24.14
C HIS A 18 3.68 -4.52 24.41
N GLY A 19 3.55 -4.17 25.68
CA GLY A 19 2.74 -3.05 26.14
C GLY A 19 1.33 -3.49 26.57
N LYS A 20 0.44 -2.50 26.79
CA LYS A 20 -0.91 -2.79 27.25
C LYS A 20 -1.77 -3.35 26.12
N GLU A 21 -2.46 -4.47 26.38
CA GLU A 21 -3.24 -5.17 25.37
C GLU A 21 -4.41 -4.33 24.83
N GLU A 22 -5.03 -3.52 25.69
CA GLU A 22 -6.10 -2.60 25.27
C GLU A 22 -5.67 -1.53 24.24
N MET A 23 -4.35 -1.34 24.07
CA MET A 23 -3.77 -0.43 23.09
C MET A 23 -3.25 -1.14 21.84
N ARG A 24 -3.62 -2.40 21.64
CA ARG A 24 -3.15 -3.22 20.52
C ARG A 24 -4.30 -3.64 19.62
N ALA A 25 -4.00 -3.79 18.34
CA ALA A 25 -4.89 -4.30 17.32
C ALA A 25 -4.12 -5.32 16.45
N ARG A 26 -3.78 -6.46 17.02
CA ARG A 26 -2.84 -7.44 16.46
C ARG A 26 -3.34 -8.12 15.20
N ASP A 27 -4.67 -8.19 15.02
CA ASP A 27 -5.30 -8.83 13.85
C ASP A 27 -5.48 -7.86 12.66
N LEU A 28 -5.15 -6.57 12.83
CA LEU A 28 -5.22 -5.61 11.73
C LEU A 28 -3.93 -5.61 10.90
N PHE A 29 -4.10 -5.51 9.60
CA PHE A 29 -3.01 -5.27 8.65
C PHE A 29 -2.91 -3.77 8.38
N LEU A 30 -1.78 -3.18 8.74
CA LEU A 30 -1.57 -1.74 8.70
C LEU A 30 -0.77 -1.34 7.47
N ALA A 31 -1.17 -0.24 6.84
CA ALA A 31 -0.42 0.36 5.76
C ALA A 31 -0.32 1.88 5.92
N LEU A 32 0.77 2.45 5.44
CA LEU A 32 0.97 3.89 5.33
C LEU A 32 0.85 4.33 3.88
N TRP A 33 0.10 5.39 3.67
CA TRP A 33 -0.09 6.07 2.40
C TRP A 33 0.80 7.32 2.40
N VAL A 34 2.02 7.17 1.83
CA VAL A 34 3.15 8.09 2.04
C VAL A 34 3.26 9.08 0.89
N PRO A 35 3.13 10.40 1.15
CA PRO A 35 3.38 11.43 0.13
C PRO A 35 4.90 11.62 -0.09
N ASP A 36 5.27 12.01 -1.30
CA ASP A 36 6.67 12.25 -1.68
C ASP A 36 7.33 13.33 -0.79
N LEU A 37 6.57 14.33 -0.37
CA LEU A 37 7.06 15.38 0.53
C LEU A 37 7.61 14.80 1.84
N PHE A 38 6.97 13.77 2.41
CA PHE A 38 7.50 13.14 3.62
C PHE A 38 8.88 12.53 3.37
N MET A 39 9.05 11.81 2.26
CA MET A 39 10.33 11.18 1.93
C MET A 39 11.43 12.22 1.63
N LYS A 40 11.10 13.32 0.96
CA LYS A 40 12.02 14.46 0.77
C LYS A 40 12.52 15.02 2.09
N ARG A 41 11.60 15.19 3.06
CA ARG A 41 11.96 15.69 4.40
C ARG A 41 12.72 14.68 5.24
N VAL A 42 12.47 13.38 5.06
CA VAL A 42 13.29 12.31 5.65
C VAL A 42 14.72 12.39 5.14
N GLU A 43 14.91 12.55 3.83
CA GLU A 43 16.24 12.67 3.20
C GLU A 43 16.98 13.92 3.70
N ALA A 44 16.30 15.06 3.75
CA ALA A 44 16.86 16.35 4.16
C ALA A 44 16.96 16.52 5.68
N ASP A 45 16.44 15.59 6.49
CA ASP A 45 16.33 15.66 7.96
C ASP A 45 15.57 16.90 8.46
N GLU A 46 14.51 17.24 7.73
CA GLU A 46 13.65 18.38 8.04
C GLU A 46 12.56 18.04 9.08
N ASP A 47 11.89 19.07 9.53
CA ASP A 47 10.75 18.94 10.44
C ASP A 47 9.51 18.43 9.70
N TRP A 48 8.70 17.65 10.39
CA TRP A 48 7.44 17.10 9.91
C TRP A 48 6.32 17.41 10.88
N SER A 49 5.29 18.07 10.40
CA SER A 49 4.15 18.51 11.18
C SER A 49 3.03 17.48 11.17
N LEU A 50 2.49 17.20 12.33
CA LEU A 50 1.37 16.28 12.54
C LEU A 50 0.08 17.05 12.75
N PHE A 51 -0.96 16.70 12.00
CA PHE A 51 -2.23 17.39 11.99
C PHE A 51 -3.40 16.51 12.44
N CYS A 52 -4.40 17.11 13.02
CA CYS A 52 -5.71 16.51 13.18
C CYS A 52 -6.46 16.60 11.85
N PRO A 53 -7.04 15.48 11.32
CA PRO A 53 -7.77 15.50 10.04
C PRO A 53 -8.96 16.46 10.02
N ASN A 54 -9.58 16.71 11.18
CA ASN A 54 -10.67 17.66 11.28
C ASN A 54 -10.22 19.14 11.14
N GLU A 55 -8.97 19.43 11.47
CA GLU A 55 -8.37 20.76 11.34
C GLU A 55 -7.70 20.95 9.98
N ALA A 56 -6.96 19.95 9.51
CA ALA A 56 -6.35 19.90 8.19
C ALA A 56 -7.31 19.26 7.17
N LYS A 57 -8.50 19.86 7.01
CA LYS A 57 -9.55 19.35 6.12
C LYS A 57 -9.04 19.23 4.69
N HIS A 58 -9.49 18.18 4.02
CA HIS A 58 -9.17 17.89 2.61
C HIS A 58 -7.71 17.55 2.30
N LEU A 59 -6.81 17.49 3.27
CA LEU A 59 -5.41 17.15 3.01
C LEU A 59 -5.28 15.73 2.44
N SER A 60 -6.12 14.80 2.89
CA SER A 60 -6.21 13.44 2.34
C SER A 60 -6.75 13.37 0.91
N ASP A 61 -7.46 14.41 0.46
CA ASP A 61 -8.06 14.47 -0.89
C ASP A 61 -7.04 14.90 -1.95
N LEU A 62 -5.89 15.41 -1.54
CA LEU A 62 -4.85 15.98 -2.39
C LEU A 62 -3.67 15.02 -2.55
N CYS A 63 -2.95 15.14 -3.67
CA CYS A 63 -1.69 14.46 -3.94
C CYS A 63 -0.71 15.37 -4.67
N CYS A 64 0.54 14.93 -4.77
CA CYS A 64 1.58 15.62 -5.51
C CYS A 64 1.78 17.07 -5.05
N LYS A 65 1.89 18.01 -5.99
CA LYS A 65 2.13 19.42 -5.70
C LYS A 65 0.99 20.12 -4.94
N ASP A 66 -0.24 19.69 -5.16
CA ASP A 66 -1.40 20.26 -4.45
C ASP A 66 -1.36 19.87 -2.98
N PHE A 67 -0.99 18.63 -2.68
CA PHE A 67 -0.73 18.18 -1.31
C PHE A 67 0.41 18.98 -0.67
N GLU A 68 1.56 19.09 -1.32
CA GLU A 68 2.72 19.85 -0.83
C GLU A 68 2.33 21.29 -0.49
N SER A 69 1.68 21.97 -1.44
CA SER A 69 1.25 23.36 -1.27
C SER A 69 0.26 23.54 -0.09
N GLN A 70 -0.70 22.64 0.06
CA GLN A 70 -1.69 22.73 1.13
C GLN A 70 -1.10 22.37 2.49
N TYR A 71 -0.21 21.35 2.54
CA TYR A 71 0.51 20.97 3.73
C TYR A 71 1.34 22.14 4.28
N GLU A 72 2.14 22.80 3.44
CA GLU A 72 2.92 23.97 3.83
C GLU A 72 2.07 25.17 4.27
N LYS A 73 0.89 25.36 3.68
CA LYS A 73 -0.05 26.39 4.14
C LYS A 73 -0.52 26.12 5.57
N TYR A 74 -0.81 24.85 5.89
CA TYR A 74 -1.20 24.46 7.24
C TYR A 74 -0.06 24.62 8.24
N GLU A 75 1.17 24.33 7.84
CA GLU A 75 2.36 24.61 8.68
C GLU A 75 2.49 26.11 8.97
N LYS A 76 2.42 26.95 7.94
CA LYS A 76 2.49 28.42 8.08
C LYS A 76 1.33 28.99 8.91
N ALA A 77 0.19 28.34 8.88
CA ALA A 77 -0.97 28.72 9.70
C ALA A 77 -0.84 28.29 11.18
N GLY A 78 0.16 27.47 11.50
CA GLY A 78 0.43 27.03 12.87
C GLY A 78 -0.62 26.08 13.46
N ILE A 79 -1.36 25.33 12.63
CA ILE A 79 -2.41 24.40 13.09
C ILE A 79 -1.87 23.00 13.42
N ALA A 80 -0.56 22.80 13.34
CA ALA A 80 0.05 21.52 13.68
C ALA A 80 -0.16 21.18 15.16
N ARG A 81 -0.58 19.95 15.45
CA ARG A 81 -0.70 19.44 16.82
C ARG A 81 0.66 19.12 17.43
N LYS A 82 1.59 18.68 16.61
CA LYS A 82 2.96 18.34 17.00
C LYS A 82 3.88 18.48 15.78
N THR A 83 5.13 18.84 16.03
CA THR A 83 6.18 18.82 15.01
C THR A 83 7.30 17.89 15.50
N VAL A 84 7.79 17.02 14.62
CA VAL A 84 8.84 16.04 14.88
C VAL A 84 9.85 16.06 13.74
N LYS A 85 11.03 15.48 13.92
CA LYS A 85 11.92 15.21 12.81
C LYS A 85 11.35 14.10 11.91
N ALA A 86 11.29 14.36 10.61
CA ALA A 86 10.79 13.36 9.64
C ALA A 86 11.59 12.06 9.72
N ARG A 87 12.90 12.14 9.89
CA ARG A 87 13.79 10.99 10.05
C ARG A 87 13.56 10.23 11.35
N GLU A 88 13.18 10.90 12.43
CA GLU A 88 12.80 10.25 13.69
C GLU A 88 11.54 9.40 13.50
N LEU A 89 10.49 9.96 12.89
CA LEU A 89 9.26 9.23 12.57
C LEU A 89 9.56 8.06 11.61
N TRP A 90 10.36 8.27 10.58
CA TRP A 90 10.76 7.21 9.66
C TRP A 90 11.49 6.07 10.36
N THR A 91 12.42 6.39 11.25
CA THR A 91 13.12 5.38 12.06
C THR A 91 12.15 4.59 12.95
N HIS A 92 11.14 5.26 13.50
CA HIS A 92 10.10 4.61 14.30
C HIS A 92 9.26 3.63 13.47
N ILE A 93 8.89 4.02 12.24
CA ILE A 93 8.19 3.15 11.28
C ILE A 93 9.03 1.92 10.95
N LEU A 94 10.31 2.11 10.60
CA LEU A 94 11.21 0.99 10.26
C LEU A 94 11.40 0.02 11.43
N LYS A 95 11.50 0.51 12.66
CA LYS A 95 11.56 -0.35 13.85
C LYS A 95 10.31 -1.21 13.98
N ALA A 96 9.12 -0.63 13.80
CA ALA A 96 7.87 -1.39 13.83
C ALA A 96 7.83 -2.46 12.74
N GLN A 97 8.31 -2.16 11.54
CA GLN A 97 8.39 -3.13 10.44
C GLN A 97 9.33 -4.31 10.77
N ILE A 98 10.47 -4.04 11.39
CA ILE A 98 11.40 -5.10 11.82
C ILE A 98 10.76 -6.00 12.88
N GLU A 99 10.02 -5.41 13.82
CA GLU A 99 9.40 -6.13 14.92
C GLU A 99 8.13 -6.91 14.51
N THR A 100 7.35 -6.39 13.57
CA THR A 100 5.98 -6.87 13.31
C THR A 100 5.65 -7.17 11.84
N GLY A 101 6.51 -6.78 10.90
CA GLY A 101 6.28 -6.88 9.45
C GLY A 101 5.33 -5.82 8.87
N VAL A 102 4.79 -4.91 9.70
CA VAL A 102 3.89 -3.83 9.30
C VAL A 102 4.32 -2.51 9.93
N PRO A 103 3.88 -1.36 9.43
CA PRO A 103 2.95 -1.12 8.32
C PRO A 103 3.56 -1.39 6.94
N TYR A 104 2.73 -1.72 5.95
CA TYR A 104 3.14 -1.68 4.54
C TYR A 104 3.34 -0.23 4.11
N ILE A 105 4.21 0.00 3.14
CA ILE A 105 4.49 1.34 2.61
C ILE A 105 3.98 1.44 1.18
N LEU A 106 3.10 2.41 0.93
CA LEU A 106 2.61 2.75 -0.41
C LEU A 106 2.88 4.22 -0.68
N TYR A 107 3.35 4.53 -1.88
CA TYR A 107 3.69 5.89 -2.28
C TYR A 107 2.50 6.57 -2.96
N LYS A 108 1.83 7.44 -2.21
CA LYS A 108 0.60 8.15 -2.59
C LYS A 108 0.71 8.86 -3.94
N ASP A 109 1.78 9.62 -4.13
CA ASP A 109 1.92 10.47 -5.30
C ASP A 109 2.22 9.65 -6.55
N SER A 110 3.08 8.64 -6.44
CA SER A 110 3.37 7.70 -7.53
C SER A 110 2.13 6.89 -7.94
N CYS A 111 1.35 6.41 -6.96
CA CYS A 111 0.10 5.69 -7.22
C CYS A 111 -0.89 6.56 -8.00
N ASN A 112 -1.13 7.79 -7.53
CA ASN A 112 -2.07 8.70 -8.16
C ASN A 112 -1.61 9.18 -9.55
N SER A 113 -0.33 9.53 -9.69
CA SER A 113 0.22 10.05 -10.96
C SER A 113 0.19 9.01 -12.09
N LYS A 114 0.36 7.72 -11.75
CA LYS A 114 0.39 6.60 -12.70
C LYS A 114 -0.96 5.92 -12.92
N SER A 115 -1.96 6.22 -12.09
CA SER A 115 -3.27 5.60 -12.20
C SER A 115 -3.96 5.95 -13.52
N ASN A 116 -4.60 4.95 -14.12
CA ASN A 116 -5.49 5.14 -15.25
C ASN A 116 -6.83 5.81 -14.86
N GLN A 117 -7.13 5.90 -13.57
CA GLN A 117 -8.37 6.48 -13.03
C GLN A 117 -8.19 7.90 -12.46
N LYS A 118 -7.03 8.53 -12.66
CA LYS A 118 -6.72 9.88 -12.16
C LYS A 118 -7.67 10.98 -12.63
N ASN A 119 -8.43 10.73 -13.72
CA ASN A 119 -9.47 11.62 -14.23
C ASN A 119 -10.77 11.54 -13.43
N ILE A 120 -10.95 10.51 -12.59
CA ILE A 120 -12.15 10.34 -11.75
C ILE A 120 -11.93 11.03 -10.40
N GLY A 121 -10.76 10.86 -9.80
CA GLY A 121 -10.43 11.47 -8.51
C GLY A 121 -9.13 10.97 -7.92
N THR A 122 -8.83 11.40 -6.69
CA THR A 122 -7.64 11.01 -5.95
C THR A 122 -7.87 9.66 -5.25
N ILE A 123 -6.96 8.70 -5.49
CA ILE A 123 -6.93 7.42 -4.80
C ILE A 123 -6.36 7.66 -3.39
N LYS A 124 -7.09 7.20 -2.36
CA LYS A 124 -6.78 7.49 -0.95
C LYS A 124 -6.25 6.30 -0.17
N SER A 125 -6.42 5.10 -0.68
CA SER A 125 -6.00 3.86 -0.03
C SER A 125 -5.86 2.72 -1.03
N SER A 126 -5.37 1.59 -0.54
CA SER A 126 -5.32 0.31 -1.23
C SER A 126 -6.09 -0.74 -0.42
N ASN A 127 -6.10 -1.98 -0.88
CA ASN A 127 -6.71 -3.12 -0.18
C ASN A 127 -5.74 -3.76 0.84
N LEU A 128 -6.16 -4.88 1.43
CA LEU A 128 -5.41 -5.61 2.46
C LEU A 128 -3.99 -6.01 2.02
N CYS A 129 -3.85 -6.55 0.81
CA CYS A 129 -2.56 -7.06 0.31
C CYS A 129 -1.77 -6.00 -0.48
N THR A 130 -2.31 -4.79 -0.61
CA THR A 130 -1.70 -3.61 -1.27
C THR A 130 -1.51 -3.70 -2.79
N GLU A 131 -2.08 -4.72 -3.44
CA GLU A 131 -1.98 -4.92 -4.89
C GLU A 131 -2.99 -4.10 -5.69
N ILE A 132 -4.07 -3.59 -5.06
CA ILE A 132 -5.13 -2.85 -5.75
C ILE A 132 -4.95 -1.36 -5.52
N ILE A 133 -4.81 -0.61 -6.60
CA ILE A 133 -4.69 0.85 -6.61
C ILE A 133 -5.79 1.39 -7.53
N GLU A 134 -7.00 1.50 -6.98
CA GLU A 134 -8.19 1.92 -7.69
C GLU A 134 -8.95 3.00 -6.93
N TYR A 135 -9.68 3.83 -7.68
CA TYR A 135 -10.50 4.88 -7.07
C TYR A 135 -11.72 4.29 -6.37
N SER A 136 -12.00 4.80 -5.18
CA SER A 136 -13.22 4.51 -4.42
C SER A 136 -13.70 5.76 -3.71
N ASP A 137 -15.01 5.95 -3.66
CA ASP A 137 -15.66 7.00 -2.87
C ASP A 137 -16.99 6.49 -2.26
N ALA A 138 -17.81 7.43 -1.76
CA ALA A 138 -19.10 7.08 -1.17
C ALA A 138 -20.13 6.55 -2.17
N LYS A 139 -19.92 6.73 -3.47
CA LYS A 139 -20.84 6.34 -4.56
C LYS A 139 -20.29 5.21 -5.41
N GLU A 140 -18.99 5.10 -5.52
CA GLU A 140 -18.28 4.12 -6.36
C GLU A 140 -17.30 3.32 -5.51
N GLN A 141 -17.43 2.01 -5.52
CA GLN A 141 -16.52 1.10 -4.83
C GLN A 141 -15.68 0.34 -5.83
N ALA A 142 -14.35 0.39 -5.65
CA ALA A 142 -13.44 -0.46 -6.39
C ALA A 142 -13.67 -1.93 -6.09
N VAL A 143 -13.71 -2.76 -7.12
CA VAL A 143 -13.87 -4.22 -7.02
C VAL A 143 -12.79 -4.89 -7.86
N CYS A 144 -12.12 -5.87 -7.27
CA CYS A 144 -11.16 -6.70 -7.97
C CYS A 144 -11.67 -8.13 -8.10
N ASN A 145 -11.79 -8.62 -9.32
CA ASN A 145 -12.04 -10.03 -9.62
C ASN A 145 -10.70 -10.75 -9.65
N LEU A 146 -10.58 -11.85 -8.90
CA LEU A 146 -9.31 -12.55 -8.71
C LEU A 146 -9.39 -13.98 -9.24
N ALA A 147 -8.33 -14.38 -9.95
CA ALA A 147 -8.12 -15.77 -10.33
C ALA A 147 -6.64 -16.11 -10.32
N SER A 148 -6.33 -17.40 -10.16
CA SER A 148 -4.97 -17.92 -10.23
C SER A 148 -4.96 -19.20 -11.05
N ILE A 149 -4.03 -19.29 -12.00
CA ILE A 149 -3.84 -20.46 -12.85
C ILE A 149 -2.59 -21.22 -12.38
N ALA A 150 -2.74 -22.51 -12.07
CA ALA A 150 -1.65 -23.38 -11.64
C ALA A 150 -0.80 -23.81 -12.84
N LEU A 151 0.16 -23.00 -13.26
CA LEU A 151 0.96 -23.20 -14.47
C LEU A 151 1.67 -24.56 -14.54
N ASN A 152 2.03 -25.15 -13.42
CA ASN A 152 2.68 -26.46 -13.37
C ASN A 152 1.77 -27.61 -13.82
N LYS A 153 0.46 -27.41 -13.90
CA LYS A 153 -0.50 -28.42 -14.38
C LYS A 153 -0.46 -28.62 -15.91
N PHE A 154 0.08 -27.66 -16.62
CA PHE A 154 0.23 -27.69 -18.07
C PHE A 154 1.60 -28.23 -18.53
N VAL A 155 2.43 -28.70 -17.58
CA VAL A 155 3.69 -29.39 -17.93
C VAL A 155 3.44 -30.84 -18.20
N GLU A 156 3.67 -31.26 -19.43
CA GLU A 156 3.58 -32.66 -19.87
C GLU A 156 4.89 -33.41 -19.60
N ILE A 157 4.77 -34.60 -19.04
CA ILE A 157 5.87 -35.51 -18.82
C ILE A 157 5.59 -36.73 -19.70
N PRO A 158 6.47 -37.06 -20.65
CA PRO A 158 6.26 -38.22 -21.51
C PRO A 158 6.00 -39.51 -20.73
N THR A 159 5.05 -40.31 -21.19
CA THR A 159 4.68 -41.59 -20.57
C THR A 159 5.91 -42.53 -20.47
N GLY A 160 6.15 -43.09 -19.29
CA GLY A 160 7.32 -43.92 -18.98
C GLY A 160 8.46 -43.18 -18.25
N LEU A 161 8.39 -41.87 -18.09
CA LEU A 161 9.38 -41.05 -17.36
C LEU A 161 8.82 -40.58 -16.04
N VAL A 162 8.38 -41.49 -15.17
CA VAL A 162 7.97 -41.14 -13.81
C VAL A 162 9.18 -40.56 -13.07
N ARG A 163 9.18 -39.26 -12.83
CA ARG A 163 10.27 -38.50 -12.16
C ARG A 163 11.62 -38.51 -12.91
N SER A 164 11.64 -38.46 -14.22
CA SER A 164 12.87 -38.24 -14.98
C SER A 164 13.60 -36.99 -14.46
N GLN A 165 14.86 -37.15 -14.08
CA GLN A 165 15.75 -36.01 -13.76
C GLN A 165 16.07 -35.18 -15.01
N ASP A 166 15.80 -35.71 -16.18
CA ASP A 166 16.02 -35.06 -17.47
C ASP A 166 14.87 -34.04 -17.76
N LYS A 167 15.07 -32.84 -17.33
CA LYS A 167 14.14 -31.70 -17.51
C LYS A 167 13.98 -31.33 -19.01
N SER A 168 14.90 -31.72 -19.88
CA SER A 168 14.88 -31.37 -21.31
C SER A 168 13.77 -32.06 -22.10
N LYS A 169 13.17 -33.12 -21.54
CA LYS A 169 12.08 -33.88 -22.16
C LYS A 169 10.68 -33.41 -21.75
N ARG A 170 10.57 -32.37 -20.95
CA ARG A 170 9.28 -31.81 -20.56
C ARG A 170 8.83 -30.83 -21.62
N SER A 171 7.57 -30.90 -22.03
CA SER A 171 6.90 -29.90 -22.86
C SER A 171 5.87 -29.12 -22.06
N TYR A 172 5.47 -28.00 -22.61
CA TYR A 172 4.42 -27.18 -22.04
C TYR A 172 3.20 -27.26 -22.95
N ASN A 173 2.07 -27.68 -22.43
CA ASN A 173 0.81 -27.70 -23.18
C ASN A 173 0.23 -26.30 -23.24
N LEU A 174 0.55 -25.57 -24.29
CA LEU A 174 0.10 -24.21 -24.49
C LEU A 174 -1.37 -24.14 -24.88
N ASP A 175 -1.88 -25.14 -25.59
CA ASP A 175 -3.27 -25.17 -26.04
C ASP A 175 -4.24 -25.29 -24.85
N ASP A 176 -3.96 -26.19 -23.89
CA ASP A 176 -4.75 -26.33 -22.69
C ASP A 176 -4.63 -25.13 -21.79
N LEU A 177 -3.45 -24.47 -21.74
CA LEU A 177 -3.26 -23.24 -20.99
C LEU A 177 -4.06 -22.08 -21.59
N GLU A 178 -4.09 -21.96 -22.93
CA GLU A 178 -4.87 -20.95 -23.64
C GLU A 178 -6.37 -21.12 -23.36
N GLU A 179 -6.90 -22.34 -23.50
CA GLU A 179 -8.30 -22.64 -23.20
C GLU A 179 -8.63 -22.35 -21.73
N CYS A 180 -7.78 -22.75 -20.80
CA CYS A 180 -7.96 -22.44 -19.37
C CYS A 180 -7.97 -20.95 -19.11
N ALA A 181 -7.05 -20.18 -19.69
CA ALA A 181 -6.98 -18.72 -19.53
C ALA A 181 -8.22 -18.04 -20.13
N TYR A 182 -8.70 -18.52 -21.28
CA TYR A 182 -9.92 -18.03 -21.90
C TYR A 182 -11.16 -18.24 -20.99
N GLN A 183 -11.33 -19.45 -20.46
CA GLN A 183 -12.45 -19.76 -19.56
C GLN A 183 -12.38 -18.97 -18.25
N VAL A 184 -11.19 -18.78 -17.68
CA VAL A 184 -10.99 -17.94 -16.50
C VAL A 184 -11.39 -16.49 -16.80
N ALA A 185 -10.94 -15.94 -17.93
CA ALA A 185 -11.27 -14.57 -18.32
C ALA A 185 -12.78 -14.34 -18.56
N LEU A 186 -13.49 -15.37 -19.06
CA LEU A 186 -14.96 -15.30 -19.21
C LEU A 186 -15.71 -15.32 -17.87
N ASN A 187 -15.13 -15.94 -16.84
CA ASN A 187 -15.75 -16.08 -15.53
C ASN A 187 -15.49 -14.86 -14.62
N LEU A 188 -14.48 -14.05 -14.93
CA LEU A 188 -14.14 -12.80 -14.22
C LEU A 188 -14.94 -11.61 -14.73
#